data_15870cff263ea8a85eeda1986f415cdf
#
_entry.id   15870cff263ea8a85eeda1986f415cdf
#
_cell.length_a   1.000
_cell.length_b   1.000
_cell.length_c   1.000
_cell.angle_alpha   90.00
_cell.angle_beta   90.00
_cell.angle_gamma   90.00
#
_symmetry.space_group_name_H-M   'P 1'
#
loop_
_entity.id
_entity.type
_entity.pdbx_description
1 polymer ?
#
loop_
_entity_poly.entity_id
_entity_poly.type
_entity_poly.pdbx_seq_one_letter_code
_entity_poly.pdbx_strand_id
1 'polypeptide(L)'
;VRAATVVLATGAVETPRILFNSADDKDPNGLGNHHDQLGRGLQDNPKVVLSTSLYKLWGSRLDYDIGYGDLLILMSREKLPDGSEFPFIGHAIHGIPDYPHYLGQMALIPPAIKEKLARHLFYSYVTLGLFCAGERLSENRVKPGHSHDRYGVRQVDIDFSTTQNTHEQMDAMMRWGTRVLKKA
;
A
#
# COMPACT_ATOMS: atom_id res chain seq x y z
N VAL A 1 30.04 -9.01 11.55
CA VAL A 1 29.37 -9.85 12.54
C VAL A 1 29.71 -11.30 12.24
N ARG A 2 30.16 -12.08 13.22
CA ARG A 2 30.39 -13.53 13.07
C ARG A 2 29.28 -14.26 13.83
N ALA A 3 28.53 -15.11 13.14
CA ALA A 3 27.45 -15.90 13.70
C ALA A 3 27.37 -17.26 13.00
N ALA A 4 26.83 -18.28 13.68
CA ALA A 4 26.56 -19.60 13.07
C ALA A 4 25.44 -19.53 12.03
N THR A 5 24.50 -18.61 12.20
CA THR A 5 23.36 -18.39 11.29
C THR A 5 23.07 -16.89 11.23
N VAL A 6 22.80 -16.40 10.04
CA VAL A 6 22.38 -15.01 9.79
C VAL A 6 21.01 -15.04 9.15
N VAL A 7 20.05 -14.28 9.69
CA VAL A 7 18.71 -14.12 9.14
C VAL A 7 18.59 -12.72 8.53
N LEU A 8 18.26 -12.64 7.24
CA LEU A 8 17.96 -11.39 6.55
C LEU A 8 16.45 -11.19 6.52
N ALA A 9 15.98 -10.16 7.20
CA ALA A 9 14.56 -9.79 7.28
C ALA A 9 14.37 -8.30 6.94
N THR A 10 15.02 -7.83 5.86
CA THR A 10 15.14 -6.41 5.52
C THR A 10 14.16 -5.96 4.42
N GLY A 11 13.18 -6.80 4.10
CA GLY A 11 12.14 -6.51 3.09
C GLY A 11 12.54 -6.88 1.66
N ALA A 12 11.60 -6.67 0.73
CA ALA A 12 11.71 -7.15 -0.65
C ALA A 12 12.77 -6.40 -1.48
N VAL A 13 13.21 -5.23 -1.07
CA VAL A 13 14.20 -4.40 -1.77
C VAL A 13 15.57 -4.51 -1.13
N GLU A 14 15.66 -4.34 0.19
CA GLU A 14 16.94 -4.33 0.89
C GLU A 14 17.55 -5.73 1.05
N THR A 15 16.75 -6.79 1.15
CA THR A 15 17.28 -8.16 1.18
C THR A 15 18.06 -8.50 -0.09
N PRO A 16 17.51 -8.32 -1.31
CA PRO A 16 18.29 -8.47 -2.54
C PRO A 16 19.50 -7.53 -2.61
N ARG A 17 19.37 -6.27 -2.16
CA ARG A 17 20.48 -5.33 -2.14
C ARG A 17 21.67 -5.84 -1.33
N ILE A 18 21.41 -6.37 -0.14
CA ILE A 18 22.44 -6.96 0.72
C ILE A 18 23.11 -8.15 0.02
N LEU A 19 22.31 -9.04 -0.57
CA LEU A 19 22.82 -10.25 -1.24
C LEU A 19 23.62 -9.90 -2.50
N PHE A 20 23.24 -8.88 -3.29
CA PHE A 20 24.02 -8.39 -4.42
C PHE A 20 25.35 -7.76 -3.97
N ASN A 21 25.36 -7.03 -2.86
CA ASN A 21 26.58 -6.45 -2.28
C ASN A 21 27.44 -7.46 -1.51
N SER A 22 26.99 -8.70 -1.37
CA SER A 22 27.70 -9.82 -0.76
C SER A 22 28.29 -10.77 -1.82
N ALA A 23 28.44 -10.30 -3.06
CA ALA A 23 29.07 -11.05 -4.12
C ALA A 23 30.55 -11.37 -3.78
N ASP A 24 31.02 -12.58 -4.14
CA ASP A 24 32.38 -13.04 -3.99
C ASP A 24 32.80 -13.88 -5.21
N ASP A 25 33.98 -14.51 -5.14
CA ASP A 25 34.48 -15.35 -6.24
C ASP A 25 33.61 -16.59 -6.53
N LYS A 26 32.83 -17.06 -5.56
CA LYS A 26 31.90 -18.21 -5.72
C LYS A 26 30.54 -17.77 -6.21
N ASP A 27 30.11 -16.58 -5.80
CA ASP A 27 28.81 -15.99 -6.10
C ASP A 27 28.98 -14.61 -6.76
N PRO A 28 29.57 -14.50 -7.94
CA PRO A 28 29.96 -13.20 -8.55
C PRO A 28 28.76 -12.31 -8.91
N ASN A 29 27.57 -12.89 -9.02
CA ASN A 29 26.33 -12.18 -9.32
C ASN A 29 25.44 -11.92 -8.09
N GLY A 30 26.00 -12.06 -6.87
CA GLY A 30 25.31 -11.93 -5.60
C GLY A 30 25.18 -13.27 -4.87
N LEU A 31 25.27 -13.22 -3.56
CA LEU A 31 25.31 -14.40 -2.71
C LEU A 31 24.07 -15.31 -2.95
N GLY A 32 24.34 -16.56 -3.35
CA GLY A 32 23.31 -17.56 -3.65
C GLY A 32 22.58 -17.38 -4.98
N ASN A 33 23.00 -16.45 -5.84
CA ASN A 33 22.33 -16.13 -7.10
C ASN A 33 22.83 -16.94 -8.29
N HIS A 34 22.95 -18.25 -8.14
CA HIS A 34 23.46 -19.14 -9.21
C HIS A 34 22.53 -19.25 -10.43
N HIS A 35 21.22 -18.91 -10.28
CA HIS A 35 20.21 -19.09 -11.33
C HIS A 35 19.54 -17.78 -11.73
N ASP A 36 20.13 -16.63 -11.43
CA ASP A 36 19.58 -15.29 -11.71
C ASP A 36 18.12 -15.11 -11.17
N GLN A 37 17.84 -15.68 -9.99
CA GLN A 37 16.53 -15.53 -9.34
C GLN A 37 16.49 -14.40 -8.30
N LEU A 38 17.66 -13.93 -7.87
CA LEU A 38 17.75 -12.87 -6.87
C LEU A 38 17.09 -11.57 -7.38
N GLY A 39 16.19 -11.05 -6.60
CA GLY A 39 15.44 -9.82 -6.88
C GLY A 39 14.30 -9.97 -7.89
N ARG A 40 14.11 -11.13 -8.54
CA ARG A 40 13.03 -11.36 -9.50
C ARG A 40 11.67 -11.59 -8.83
N GLY A 41 10.61 -11.33 -9.59
CA GLY A 41 9.23 -11.54 -9.16
C GLY A 41 8.81 -10.57 -8.06
N LEU A 42 9.33 -9.34 -8.09
CA LEU A 42 8.88 -8.29 -7.19
C LEU A 42 7.39 -8.07 -7.39
N GLN A 43 6.64 -8.10 -6.29
CA GLN A 43 5.20 -7.91 -6.27
C GLN A 43 4.83 -6.76 -5.34
N ASP A 44 3.81 -6.02 -5.71
CA ASP A 44 3.10 -5.10 -4.83
C ASP A 44 1.62 -5.47 -4.81
N ASN A 45 0.89 -4.98 -3.84
CA ASN A 45 -0.56 -5.15 -3.76
C ASN A 45 -1.25 -4.03 -4.54
N PRO A 46 -1.84 -4.29 -5.72
CA PRO A 46 -2.68 -3.31 -6.39
C PRO A 46 -3.75 -2.84 -5.43
N LYS A 47 -3.87 -1.51 -5.29
CA LYS A 47 -4.75 -0.89 -4.31
C LYS A 47 -5.58 0.22 -4.91
N VAL A 48 -6.79 0.34 -4.38
CA VAL A 48 -7.70 1.45 -4.65
C VAL A 48 -8.10 2.04 -3.31
N VAL A 49 -8.03 3.35 -3.20
CA VAL A 49 -8.45 4.08 -2.01
C VAL A 49 -9.58 5.02 -2.41
N LEU A 50 -10.72 4.86 -1.77
CA LEU A 50 -11.90 5.69 -1.96
C LEU A 50 -12.24 6.35 -0.63
N SER A 51 -12.46 7.65 -0.66
CA SER A 51 -12.81 8.40 0.54
C SER A 51 -14.03 9.26 0.30
N THR A 52 -14.91 9.36 1.27
CA THR A 52 -16.10 10.20 1.21
C THR A 52 -16.58 10.60 2.59
N SER A 53 -17.37 11.65 2.66
CA SER A 53 -18.14 11.97 3.87
C SER A 53 -19.53 11.34 3.75
N LEU A 54 -19.92 10.57 4.77
CA LEU A 54 -21.23 9.98 4.87
C LEU A 54 -22.17 10.91 5.65
N TYR A 55 -23.18 11.45 4.99
CA TYR A 55 -24.13 12.39 5.59
C TYR A 55 -24.80 11.84 6.86
N LYS A 56 -25.10 10.56 6.88
CA LYS A 56 -25.70 9.87 8.04
C LYS A 56 -24.84 9.89 9.31
N LEU A 57 -23.53 10.08 9.15
CA LEU A 57 -22.58 10.16 10.26
C LEU A 57 -22.30 11.60 10.66
N TRP A 58 -22.89 12.58 9.97
CA TRP A 58 -22.67 13.99 10.27
C TRP A 58 -23.19 14.35 11.67
N GLY A 59 -22.29 14.84 12.51
CA GLY A 59 -22.60 15.20 13.90
C GLY A 59 -22.67 14.02 14.87
N SER A 60 -22.44 12.78 14.42
CA SER A 60 -22.29 11.65 15.32
C SER A 60 -21.09 11.87 16.26
N ARG A 61 -21.24 11.52 17.53
CA ARG A 61 -20.14 11.42 18.49
C ARG A 61 -19.74 9.97 18.56
N LEU A 62 -18.61 9.64 17.99
CA LEU A 62 -17.97 8.34 18.24
C LEU A 62 -17.03 8.52 19.42
N ASP A 63 -17.11 7.58 20.36
CA ASP A 63 -16.22 7.55 21.51
C ASP A 63 -14.87 7.02 21.05
N TYR A 64 -13.89 7.91 20.87
CA TYR A 64 -12.56 7.61 20.35
C TYR A 64 -11.58 7.13 21.43
N ASP A 65 -12.04 6.57 22.51
CA ASP A 65 -11.16 5.96 23.51
C ASP A 65 -10.42 4.71 23.01
N ILE A 66 -10.75 4.26 21.82
CA ILE A 66 -10.08 3.14 21.14
C ILE A 66 -9.30 3.75 19.96
N GLY A 67 -8.02 3.96 20.15
CA GLY A 67 -7.15 4.57 19.13
C GLY A 67 -7.31 3.93 17.76
N TYR A 68 -7.36 4.76 16.71
CA TYR A 68 -7.52 4.41 15.31
C TYR A 68 -8.71 3.51 14.97
N GLY A 69 -9.73 4.16 14.58
CA GLY A 69 -10.93 3.79 13.87
C GLY A 69 -11.21 2.32 13.58
N ASP A 70 -12.43 1.97 13.74
CA ASP A 70 -12.96 0.65 13.44
C ASP A 70 -12.44 0.13 12.10
N LEU A 71 -11.57 -0.85 12.15
CA LEU A 71 -11.09 -1.55 10.98
C LEU A 71 -12.08 -2.67 10.66
N LEU A 72 -12.96 -2.43 9.71
CA LEU A 72 -13.77 -3.49 9.14
C LEU A 72 -13.03 -4.13 7.96
N ILE A 73 -12.63 -5.38 8.10
CA ILE A 73 -12.03 -6.16 7.00
C ILE A 73 -13.15 -6.87 6.26
N LEU A 74 -13.29 -6.56 4.98
CA LEU A 74 -14.24 -7.18 4.06
C LEU A 74 -13.48 -8.04 3.07
N MET A 75 -13.89 -9.31 2.94
CA MET A 75 -13.43 -10.17 1.84
C MET A 75 -14.52 -10.21 0.78
N SER A 76 -14.16 -9.95 -0.47
CA SER A 76 -15.10 -9.95 -1.58
C SER A 76 -14.50 -10.54 -2.85
N ARG A 77 -15.34 -10.72 -3.85
CA ARG A 77 -14.93 -11.15 -5.20
C ARG A 77 -15.68 -10.29 -6.23
N GLU A 78 -15.02 -10.01 -7.32
CA GLU A 78 -15.62 -9.32 -8.49
C GLU A 78 -15.23 -10.05 -9.76
N LYS A 79 -16.06 -9.85 -10.79
CA LYS A 79 -15.81 -10.39 -12.13
C LYS A 79 -15.06 -9.40 -12.99
N LEU A 80 -14.13 -9.93 -13.76
CA LEU A 80 -13.42 -9.21 -14.81
C LEU A 80 -14.20 -9.28 -16.13
N PRO A 81 -13.82 -8.47 -17.15
CA PRO A 81 -14.50 -8.46 -18.45
C PRO A 81 -14.49 -9.82 -19.15
N ASP A 82 -13.49 -10.65 -18.93
CA ASP A 82 -13.36 -12.01 -19.46
C ASP A 82 -14.23 -13.04 -18.74
N GLY A 83 -14.95 -12.63 -17.69
CA GLY A 83 -15.79 -13.50 -16.86
C GLY A 83 -15.06 -14.21 -15.72
N SER A 84 -13.75 -14.10 -15.62
CA SER A 84 -12.99 -14.61 -14.48
C SER A 84 -13.31 -13.85 -13.19
N GLU A 85 -13.10 -14.49 -12.05
CA GLU A 85 -13.31 -13.87 -10.74
C GLU A 85 -11.99 -13.74 -9.99
N PHE A 86 -11.79 -12.62 -9.30
CA PHE A 86 -10.65 -12.43 -8.43
C PHE A 86 -11.10 -12.04 -7.01
N PRO A 87 -10.42 -12.55 -5.98
CA PRO A 87 -10.66 -12.15 -4.60
C PRO A 87 -9.90 -10.85 -4.29
N PHE A 88 -10.48 -10.04 -3.42
CA PHE A 88 -9.82 -8.88 -2.86
C PHE A 88 -10.24 -8.66 -1.41
N ILE A 89 -9.43 -7.89 -0.68
CA ILE A 89 -9.69 -7.50 0.70
C ILE A 89 -9.96 -6.00 0.72
N GLY A 90 -11.01 -5.62 1.44
CA GLY A 90 -11.32 -4.23 1.74
C GLY A 90 -11.16 -3.97 3.23
N HIS A 91 -10.65 -2.81 3.58
CA HIS A 91 -10.78 -2.30 4.92
C HIS A 91 -11.43 -0.92 4.90
N ALA A 92 -12.36 -0.70 5.80
CA ALA A 92 -12.96 0.60 6.03
C ALA A 92 -12.30 1.23 7.26
N ILE A 93 -11.84 2.45 7.10
CA ILE A 93 -11.30 3.27 8.17
C ILE A 93 -12.24 4.46 8.35
N HIS A 94 -12.67 4.69 9.57
CA HIS A 94 -13.51 5.81 9.90
C HIS A 94 -12.65 6.97 10.43
N GLY A 95 -13.00 8.18 10.04
CA GLY A 95 -12.27 9.39 10.38
C GLY A 95 -11.20 9.80 9.36
N ILE A 96 -10.66 10.99 9.52
CA ILE A 96 -9.60 11.55 8.68
C ILE A 96 -8.25 11.11 9.26
N PRO A 97 -7.41 10.36 8.52
CA PRO A 97 -6.16 9.80 9.03
C PRO A 97 -5.16 10.86 9.55
N ASP A 98 -5.18 12.05 8.97
CA ASP A 98 -4.29 13.16 9.36
C ASP A 98 -5.09 14.43 9.69
N TYR A 99 -5.80 14.38 10.81
CA TYR A 99 -6.63 15.48 11.29
C TYR A 99 -5.86 16.80 11.49
N PRO A 100 -4.65 16.84 12.07
CA PRO A 100 -3.88 18.08 12.18
C PRO A 100 -3.53 18.71 10.83
N HIS A 101 -3.13 17.93 9.86
CA HIS A 101 -2.84 18.41 8.50
C HIS A 101 -4.09 19.01 7.84
N TYR A 102 -5.22 18.33 7.97
CA TYR A 102 -6.51 18.79 7.43
C TYR A 102 -6.95 20.13 8.05
N LEU A 103 -6.77 20.29 9.37
CA LEU A 103 -6.99 21.58 10.05
C LEU A 103 -6.06 22.69 9.53
N GLY A 104 -4.83 22.34 9.20
CA GLY A 104 -3.86 23.27 8.60
C GLY A 104 -4.30 23.81 7.24
N GLN A 105 -4.91 22.97 6.41
CA GLN A 105 -5.43 23.38 5.09
C GLN A 105 -6.61 24.35 5.17
N MET A 106 -7.29 24.42 6.30
CA MET A 106 -8.39 25.36 6.56
C MET A 106 -7.89 26.73 7.08
N ALA A 107 -6.74 27.22 6.61
CA ALA A 107 -6.07 28.41 7.17
C ALA A 107 -6.93 29.68 7.20
N LEU A 108 -7.83 29.86 6.23
CA LEU A 108 -8.69 31.06 6.11
C LEU A 108 -9.97 31.00 6.96
N ILE A 109 -10.24 29.87 7.63
CA ILE A 109 -11.45 29.72 8.46
C ILE A 109 -11.12 30.13 9.91
N PRO A 110 -11.93 30.95 10.56
CA PRO A 110 -11.73 31.33 11.97
C PRO A 110 -11.65 30.09 12.89
N PRO A 111 -10.76 30.09 13.92
CA PRO A 111 -10.48 28.89 14.73
C PRO A 111 -11.73 28.21 15.34
N ALA A 112 -12.67 29.00 15.87
CA ALA A 112 -13.89 28.49 16.51
C ALA A 112 -14.83 27.78 15.52
N ILE A 113 -14.92 28.28 14.27
CA ILE A 113 -15.71 27.65 13.19
C ILE A 113 -14.95 26.44 12.63
N LYS A 114 -13.64 26.60 12.45
CA LYS A 114 -12.76 25.55 11.94
C LYS A 114 -12.87 24.29 12.79
N GLU A 115 -12.74 24.40 14.11
CA GLU A 115 -12.80 23.25 15.00
C GLU A 115 -14.16 22.54 14.94
N LYS A 116 -15.26 23.29 14.95
CA LYS A 116 -16.60 22.73 14.87
C LYS A 116 -16.84 22.03 13.53
N LEU A 117 -16.47 22.67 12.42
CA LEU A 117 -16.63 22.11 11.08
C LEU A 117 -15.75 20.87 10.90
N ALA A 118 -14.50 20.93 11.33
CA ALA A 118 -13.56 19.84 11.21
C ALA A 118 -14.00 18.60 12.02
N ARG A 119 -14.55 18.78 13.22
CA ARG A 119 -15.11 17.68 14.00
C ARG A 119 -16.25 16.99 13.24
N HIS A 120 -17.19 17.74 12.68
CA HIS A 120 -18.28 17.16 11.90
C HIS A 120 -17.80 16.40 10.66
N LEU A 121 -16.87 16.99 9.93
CA LEU A 121 -16.25 16.35 8.77
C LEU A 121 -15.45 15.10 9.17
N PHE A 122 -14.67 15.20 10.24
CA PHE A 122 -13.88 14.06 10.73
C PHE A 122 -14.73 12.85 11.03
N TYR A 123 -15.83 13.02 11.78
CA TYR A 123 -16.71 11.91 12.14
C TYR A 123 -17.55 11.37 10.98
N SER A 124 -17.79 12.16 9.94
CA SER A 124 -18.52 11.70 8.76
C SER A 124 -17.62 11.06 7.72
N TYR A 125 -16.29 11.21 7.84
CA TYR A 125 -15.34 10.79 6.82
C TYR A 125 -15.04 9.29 6.93
N VAL A 126 -15.17 8.60 5.80
CA VAL A 126 -14.87 7.17 5.69
C VAL A 126 -13.91 6.96 4.53
N THR A 127 -12.88 6.19 4.78
CA THR A 127 -11.93 5.73 3.76
C THR A 127 -12.06 4.23 3.59
N LEU A 128 -12.26 3.79 2.36
CA LEU A 128 -12.30 2.39 1.96
C LEU A 128 -11.05 2.08 1.16
N GLY A 129 -10.15 1.30 1.74
CA GLY A 129 -8.96 0.77 1.06
C GLY A 129 -9.24 -0.64 0.55
N LEU A 130 -9.02 -0.89 -0.73
CA LEU A 130 -9.24 -2.18 -1.40
C LEU A 130 -7.91 -2.68 -1.94
N PHE A 131 -7.63 -3.97 -1.75
CA PHE A 131 -6.35 -4.58 -2.11
C PHE A 131 -6.58 -5.94 -2.75
N CYS A 132 -5.86 -6.24 -3.81
CA CYS A 132 -5.78 -7.58 -4.36
C CYS A 132 -4.33 -8.07 -4.45
N ALA A 133 -4.14 -9.33 -4.80
CA ALA A 133 -2.82 -9.87 -5.05
C ALA A 133 -2.28 -9.33 -6.39
N GLY A 134 -1.05 -8.84 -6.39
CA GLY A 134 -0.33 -8.47 -7.61
C GLY A 134 0.11 -9.71 -8.38
N GLU A 135 0.27 -9.57 -9.69
CA GLU A 135 0.82 -10.62 -10.53
C GLU A 135 2.33 -10.75 -10.35
N ARG A 136 2.81 -11.99 -10.34
CA ARG A 136 4.25 -12.26 -10.30
C ARG A 136 4.81 -12.25 -11.72
N LEU A 137 5.44 -11.16 -12.10
CA LEU A 137 6.13 -11.00 -13.36
C LEU A 137 7.64 -11.21 -13.13
N SER A 138 8.29 -12.01 -13.98
CA SER A 138 9.74 -12.28 -13.89
C SER A 138 10.59 -11.03 -14.18
N GLU A 139 10.06 -10.13 -14.98
CA GLU A 139 10.66 -8.83 -15.33
C GLU A 139 10.57 -7.80 -14.21
N ASN A 140 9.58 -7.91 -13.33
CA ASN A 140 9.50 -7.10 -12.12
C ASN A 140 10.59 -7.54 -11.15
N ARG A 141 11.61 -6.71 -11.01
CA ARG A 141 12.79 -7.10 -10.25
C ARG A 141 13.53 -5.94 -9.59
N VAL A 142 14.19 -6.27 -8.52
CA VAL A 142 15.29 -5.50 -7.96
C VAL A 142 16.58 -5.98 -8.61
N LYS A 143 17.40 -5.08 -9.13
CA LYS A 143 18.70 -5.38 -9.78
C LYS A 143 19.80 -4.46 -9.26
N PRO A 144 21.09 -4.85 -9.39
CA PRO A 144 22.18 -3.97 -9.01
C PRO A 144 22.15 -2.66 -9.80
N GLY A 145 22.11 -1.53 -9.10
CA GLY A 145 22.18 -0.19 -9.70
C GLY A 145 23.60 0.25 -10.03
N HIS A 146 23.76 1.45 -10.56
CA HIS A 146 25.06 2.03 -10.89
C HIS A 146 25.55 3.04 -9.85
N SER A 147 24.65 3.57 -9.01
CA SER A 147 24.96 4.56 -7.98
C SER A 147 25.33 3.92 -6.64
N HIS A 148 25.93 4.71 -5.77
CA HIS A 148 26.26 4.32 -4.41
C HIS A 148 25.59 5.29 -3.43
N ASP A 149 25.28 4.82 -2.25
CA ASP A 149 24.76 5.65 -1.19
C ASP A 149 25.89 6.44 -0.48
N ARG A 150 25.52 7.25 0.52
CA ARG A 150 26.48 8.07 1.30
C ARG A 150 27.51 7.25 2.07
N TYR A 151 27.35 5.96 2.19
CA TYR A 151 28.27 5.04 2.87
C TYR A 151 29.12 4.24 1.88
N GLY A 152 29.02 4.52 0.57
CA GLY A 152 29.71 3.81 -0.48
C GLY A 152 29.12 2.44 -0.82
N VAL A 153 27.92 2.12 -0.33
CA VAL A 153 27.25 0.86 -0.63
C VAL A 153 26.44 1.01 -1.92
N ARG A 154 26.63 0.09 -2.86
CA ARG A 154 25.92 0.09 -4.15
C ARG A 154 24.40 0.07 -3.93
N GLN A 155 23.70 0.93 -4.63
CA GLN A 155 22.25 0.99 -4.64
C GLN A 155 21.67 -0.05 -5.60
N VAL A 156 20.36 -0.20 -5.59
CA VAL A 156 19.61 -1.05 -6.52
C VAL A 156 18.74 -0.20 -7.41
N ASP A 157 18.48 -0.69 -8.62
CA ASP A 157 17.45 -0.21 -9.50
C ASP A 157 16.24 -1.14 -9.41
N ILE A 158 15.04 -0.61 -9.62
CA ILE A 158 13.79 -1.35 -9.57
C ILE A 158 13.14 -1.25 -10.96
N ASP A 159 12.99 -2.39 -11.61
CA ASP A 159 12.11 -2.52 -12.78
C ASP A 159 10.76 -3.04 -12.29
N PHE A 160 9.70 -2.26 -12.51
CA PHE A 160 8.36 -2.64 -12.09
C PHE A 160 7.33 -2.15 -13.10
N SER A 161 6.47 -3.06 -13.51
CA SER A 161 5.36 -2.79 -14.40
C SER A 161 4.10 -3.52 -13.93
N THR A 162 2.95 -3.05 -14.36
CA THR A 162 1.65 -3.68 -14.13
C THR A 162 1.04 -4.13 -15.44
N THR A 163 0.25 -5.19 -15.40
CA THR A 163 -0.46 -5.72 -16.58
C THR A 163 -1.80 -5.04 -16.79
N GLN A 164 -2.38 -5.25 -17.97
CA GLN A 164 -3.75 -4.85 -18.25
C GLN A 164 -4.74 -5.52 -17.27
N ASN A 165 -4.52 -6.78 -16.94
CA ASN A 165 -5.34 -7.51 -15.97
C ASN A 165 -5.30 -6.83 -14.58
N THR A 166 -4.14 -6.37 -14.12
CA THR A 166 -4.01 -5.60 -12.88
C THR A 166 -4.87 -4.31 -12.92
N HIS A 167 -4.86 -3.60 -14.04
CA HIS A 167 -5.69 -2.40 -14.19
C HIS A 167 -7.18 -2.73 -14.17
N GLU A 168 -7.60 -3.80 -14.83
CA GLU A 168 -8.99 -4.25 -14.83
C GLU A 168 -9.46 -4.67 -13.43
N GLN A 169 -8.59 -5.32 -12.63
CA GLN A 169 -8.85 -5.61 -11.23
C GLN A 169 -9.03 -4.33 -10.39
N MET A 170 -8.16 -3.33 -10.58
CA MET A 170 -8.29 -2.04 -9.89
C MET A 170 -9.59 -1.32 -10.27
N ASP A 171 -9.97 -1.32 -11.55
CA ASP A 171 -11.23 -0.75 -12.01
C ASP A 171 -12.45 -1.47 -11.42
N ALA A 172 -12.39 -2.80 -11.33
CA ALA A 172 -13.45 -3.59 -10.71
C ALA A 172 -13.58 -3.28 -9.21
N MET A 173 -12.46 -3.19 -8.48
CA MET A 173 -12.45 -2.75 -7.08
C MET A 173 -13.01 -1.34 -6.92
N MET A 174 -12.65 -0.41 -7.80
CA MET A 174 -13.17 0.97 -7.78
C MET A 174 -14.69 1.01 -7.97
N ARG A 175 -15.21 0.26 -8.93
CA ARG A 175 -16.66 0.13 -9.15
C ARG A 175 -17.37 -0.46 -7.93
N TRP A 176 -16.81 -1.52 -7.34
CA TRP A 176 -17.36 -2.16 -6.15
C TRP A 176 -17.39 -1.19 -4.96
N GLY A 177 -16.26 -0.56 -4.66
CA GLY A 177 -16.15 0.40 -3.55
C GLY A 177 -17.10 1.59 -3.71
N THR A 178 -17.23 2.10 -4.94
CA THR A 178 -18.18 3.16 -5.25
C THR A 178 -19.64 2.72 -4.98
N ARG A 179 -20.00 1.48 -5.35
CA ARG A 179 -21.34 0.94 -5.06
C ARG A 179 -21.58 0.82 -3.54
N VAL A 180 -20.58 0.37 -2.80
CA VAL A 180 -20.67 0.24 -1.32
C VAL A 180 -20.88 1.61 -0.69
N LEU A 181 -20.02 2.58 -1.00
CA LEU A 181 -20.08 3.92 -0.42
C LEU A 181 -21.38 4.67 -0.79
N LYS A 182 -21.95 4.41 -1.97
CA LYS A 182 -23.24 5.00 -2.37
C LYS A 182 -24.44 4.42 -1.61
N LYS A 183 -24.32 3.19 -1.07
CA LYS A 183 -25.39 2.54 -0.29
C LYS A 183 -25.30 2.84 1.20
N ALA A 184 -24.14 3.23 1.69
CA ALA A 184 -23.90 3.58 3.08
C ALA A 184 -24.56 4.91 3.45
#